data_30ec4f48e106a503a8fef372ac068d25
#
_entry.id   30ec4f48e106a503a8fef372ac068d25
#
_cell.length_a   1.000
_cell.length_b   1.000
_cell.length_c   1.000
_cell.angle_alpha   90.00
_cell.angle_beta   90.00
_cell.angle_gamma   90.00
#
_symmetry.space_group_name_H-M   'P 1'
#
loop_
_entity.id
_entity.type
_entity.pdbx_description
1 polymer ?
#
loop_
_entity_poly.entity_id
_entity_poly.type
_entity_poly.pdbx_seq_one_letter_code
_entity_poly.pdbx_strand_id
1 'polypeptide(L)'
;MLGLAPVGLDLRTFFGRREQLEREIETFAYCWVCGGNSFVLRRAFQLCGFDVILQELAQQTNRLTYGGYSAGACVMTPTLEGIHLADDADSNPEGYTGSVIWEGLGLYPFCIAPHYRSDHPETKLIDQSVEYFIEKKIPFVALHDGEAITFDTVTNQSVCI
;
A
#
# COMPACT_ATOMS: atom_id res chain seq x y z
N MET A 1 -5.97 6.40 -24.21
CA MET A 1 -7.04 6.10 -23.24
C MET A 1 -7.03 4.61 -23.04
N LEU A 2 -6.90 4.11 -21.79
CA LEU A 2 -6.71 2.67 -21.51
C LEU A 2 -7.99 1.82 -21.60
N GLY A 3 -9.14 2.44 -21.90
CA GLY A 3 -10.43 1.73 -22.01
C GLY A 3 -10.95 1.13 -20.70
N LEU A 4 -10.41 1.57 -19.55
CA LEU A 4 -10.84 1.12 -18.23
C LEU A 4 -12.08 1.90 -17.77
N ALA A 5 -13.01 1.21 -17.10
CA ALA A 5 -14.18 1.79 -16.46
C ALA A 5 -14.01 1.66 -14.92
N PRO A 6 -13.41 2.65 -14.25
CA PRO A 6 -13.16 2.56 -12.81
C PRO A 6 -14.46 2.67 -12.02
N VAL A 7 -14.57 1.86 -10.96
CA VAL A 7 -15.64 1.92 -9.95
C VAL A 7 -15.00 2.32 -8.62
N GLY A 8 -15.50 3.39 -8.01
CA GLY A 8 -15.02 3.82 -6.70
C GLY A 8 -15.52 2.89 -5.60
N LEU A 9 -14.60 2.41 -4.75
CA LEU A 9 -14.89 1.55 -3.62
C LEU A 9 -14.43 2.23 -2.33
N ASP A 10 -15.34 2.47 -1.41
CA ASP A 10 -15.01 3.00 -0.08
C ASP A 10 -14.92 1.85 0.91
N LEU A 11 -13.69 1.51 1.34
CA LEU A 11 -13.43 0.40 2.26
C LEU A 11 -14.16 0.53 3.61
N ARG A 12 -14.46 1.75 4.05
CA ARG A 12 -15.20 2.00 5.32
C ARG A 12 -16.58 1.36 5.31
N THR A 13 -17.20 1.24 4.15
CA THR A 13 -18.51 0.59 4.00
C THR A 13 -18.46 -0.91 4.22
N PHE A 14 -17.25 -1.49 4.23
CA PHE A 14 -16.99 -2.91 4.40
C PHE A 14 -16.37 -3.28 5.76
N PHE A 15 -16.25 -2.34 6.69
CA PHE A 15 -15.74 -2.65 8.04
C PHE A 15 -16.58 -3.75 8.69
N GLY A 16 -15.92 -4.85 9.09
CA GLY A 16 -16.57 -6.06 9.62
C GLY A 16 -17.36 -6.88 8.58
N ARG A 17 -17.18 -6.62 7.28
CA ARG A 17 -17.96 -7.25 6.19
C ARG A 17 -17.04 -7.88 5.11
N ARG A 18 -16.00 -8.61 5.54
CA ARG A 18 -15.00 -9.19 4.64
C ARG A 18 -15.62 -9.97 3.47
N GLU A 19 -16.59 -10.87 3.75
CA GLU A 19 -17.20 -11.69 2.70
C GLU A 19 -17.92 -10.86 1.62
N GLN A 20 -18.48 -9.71 2.00
CA GLN A 20 -19.11 -8.80 1.05
C GLN A 20 -18.06 -8.12 0.18
N LEU A 21 -16.96 -7.65 0.79
CA LEU A 21 -15.83 -7.06 0.06
C LEU A 21 -15.20 -8.06 -0.91
N GLU A 22 -15.00 -9.30 -0.48
CA GLU A 22 -14.43 -10.37 -1.29
C GLU A 22 -15.24 -10.62 -2.55
N ARG A 23 -16.56 -10.77 -2.42
CA ARG A 23 -17.47 -10.91 -3.56
C ARG A 23 -17.41 -9.71 -4.53
N GLU A 24 -17.23 -8.50 -3.99
CA GLU A 24 -17.10 -7.29 -4.82
C GLU A 24 -15.78 -7.30 -5.59
N ILE A 25 -14.65 -7.57 -4.89
CA ILE A 25 -13.31 -7.60 -5.49
C ILE A 25 -13.18 -8.70 -6.55
N GLU A 26 -13.84 -9.83 -6.38
CA GLU A 26 -13.84 -10.92 -7.36
C GLU A 26 -14.38 -10.52 -8.74
N THR A 27 -15.14 -9.46 -8.84
CA THR A 27 -15.68 -8.95 -10.11
C THR A 27 -14.68 -8.13 -10.92
N PHE A 28 -13.52 -7.76 -10.32
CA PHE A 28 -12.52 -6.90 -10.95
C PHE A 28 -11.23 -7.66 -11.30
N ALA A 29 -10.59 -7.25 -12.39
CA ALA A 29 -9.26 -7.71 -12.77
C ALA A 29 -8.14 -6.81 -12.22
N TYR A 30 -8.47 -5.57 -11.89
CA TYR A 30 -7.52 -4.54 -11.44
C TYR A 30 -8.06 -3.84 -10.21
N CYS A 31 -7.19 -3.59 -9.24
CA CYS A 31 -7.47 -2.75 -8.09
C CYS A 31 -6.42 -1.63 -8.03
N TRP A 32 -6.85 -0.38 -7.89
CA TRP A 32 -5.96 0.76 -7.74
C TRP A 32 -6.23 1.46 -6.41
N VAL A 33 -5.22 1.49 -5.53
CA VAL A 33 -5.33 2.08 -4.20
C VAL A 33 -4.68 3.46 -4.17
N CYS A 34 -5.47 4.44 -3.76
CA CYS A 34 -5.05 5.83 -3.67
C CYS A 34 -4.10 6.07 -2.48
N GLY A 35 -3.35 7.18 -2.58
CA GLY A 35 -2.53 7.70 -1.50
C GLY A 35 -3.34 8.25 -0.32
N GLY A 36 -2.64 8.76 0.67
CA GLY A 36 -3.13 9.28 1.93
C GLY A 36 -2.20 8.84 3.07
N ASN A 37 -2.69 8.69 4.28
CA ASN A 37 -1.90 8.21 5.40
C ASN A 37 -1.80 6.67 5.38
N SER A 38 -0.59 6.14 5.34
CA SER A 38 -0.32 4.69 5.23
C SER A 38 -0.83 3.90 6.43
N PHE A 39 -0.78 4.45 7.64
CA PHE A 39 -1.25 3.78 8.86
C PHE A 39 -2.77 3.73 8.93
N VAL A 40 -3.44 4.80 8.49
CA VAL A 40 -4.91 4.82 8.37
C VAL A 40 -5.36 3.80 7.32
N LEU A 41 -4.69 3.77 6.15
CA LEU A 41 -4.98 2.82 5.09
C LEU A 41 -4.76 1.37 5.54
N ARG A 42 -3.64 1.10 6.24
CA ARG A 42 -3.33 -0.24 6.76
C ARG A 42 -4.39 -0.73 7.75
N ARG A 43 -4.89 0.15 8.62
CA ARG A 43 -6.02 -0.15 9.51
C ARG A 43 -7.33 -0.37 8.74
N ALA A 44 -7.61 0.44 7.72
CA ALA A 44 -8.78 0.22 6.87
C ALA A 44 -8.76 -1.19 6.26
N PHE A 45 -7.60 -1.62 5.76
CA PHE A 45 -7.44 -2.97 5.21
C PHE A 45 -7.75 -4.05 6.25
N GLN A 46 -7.24 -3.91 7.47
CA GLN A 46 -7.54 -4.85 8.55
C GLN A 46 -9.02 -4.85 8.92
N LEU A 47 -9.63 -3.67 9.08
CA LEU A 47 -11.03 -3.55 9.51
C LEU A 47 -12.03 -4.13 8.51
N CYS A 48 -11.73 -4.06 7.22
CA CYS A 48 -12.57 -4.64 6.17
C CYS A 48 -12.13 -6.05 5.71
N GLY A 49 -10.95 -6.52 6.17
CA GLY A 49 -10.38 -7.82 5.80
C GLY A 49 -9.71 -7.82 4.41
N PHE A 50 -9.45 -6.65 3.81
CA PHE A 50 -8.82 -6.57 2.50
C PHE A 50 -7.36 -7.03 2.52
N ASP A 51 -6.68 -6.88 3.65
CA ASP A 51 -5.34 -7.44 3.88
C ASP A 51 -5.30 -8.96 3.68
N VAL A 52 -6.25 -9.67 4.26
CA VAL A 52 -6.35 -11.13 4.12
C VAL A 52 -6.71 -11.51 2.68
N ILE A 53 -7.66 -10.81 2.06
CA ILE A 53 -8.04 -11.04 0.65
C ILE A 53 -6.83 -10.87 -0.27
N LEU A 54 -6.04 -9.81 -0.11
CA LEU A 54 -4.85 -9.57 -0.93
C LEU A 54 -3.78 -10.65 -0.74
N GLN A 55 -3.55 -11.10 0.50
CA GLN A 55 -2.61 -12.19 0.80
C GLN A 55 -3.04 -13.52 0.16
N GLU A 56 -4.32 -13.83 0.18
CA GLU A 56 -4.88 -15.02 -0.48
C GLU A 56 -4.78 -14.93 -2.01
N LEU A 57 -5.08 -13.76 -2.58
CA LEU A 57 -5.01 -13.52 -4.03
C LEU A 57 -3.55 -13.49 -4.54
N ALA A 58 -2.60 -13.03 -3.75
CA ALA A 58 -1.19 -12.99 -4.11
C ALA A 58 -0.58 -14.39 -4.36
N GLN A 59 -1.23 -15.44 -3.86
CA GLN A 59 -0.84 -16.83 -4.09
C GLN A 59 -1.48 -17.45 -5.35
N GLN A 60 -2.33 -16.69 -6.03
CA GLN A 60 -3.09 -17.14 -7.19
C GLN A 60 -2.58 -16.44 -8.47
N THR A 61 -2.32 -17.20 -9.50
CA THR A 61 -1.86 -16.67 -10.78
C THR A 61 -2.98 -15.89 -11.50
N ASN A 62 -2.67 -14.66 -11.94
CA ASN A 62 -3.53 -13.83 -12.81
C ASN A 62 -4.94 -13.55 -12.26
N ARG A 63 -5.13 -13.52 -10.94
CA ARG A 63 -6.45 -13.30 -10.35
C ARG A 63 -6.78 -11.80 -10.21
N LEU A 64 -5.85 -11.01 -9.69
CA LEU A 64 -6.02 -9.57 -9.50
C LEU A 64 -4.68 -8.88 -9.72
N THR A 65 -4.66 -7.80 -10.50
CA THR A 65 -3.53 -6.88 -10.55
C THR A 65 -3.77 -5.74 -9.58
N TYR A 66 -2.92 -5.66 -8.56
CA TYR A 66 -2.92 -4.55 -7.61
C TYR A 66 -2.00 -3.43 -8.12
N GLY A 67 -2.47 -2.20 -8.05
CA GLY A 67 -1.66 -1.00 -8.21
C GLY A 67 -1.98 0.01 -7.11
N GLY A 68 -1.04 0.89 -6.84
CA GLY A 68 -1.25 1.95 -5.85
C GLY A 68 -0.12 2.97 -5.90
N TYR A 69 -0.38 4.15 -5.37
CA TYR A 69 0.62 5.21 -5.23
C TYR A 69 0.69 5.71 -3.78
N SER A 70 1.83 6.25 -3.36
CA SER A 70 2.06 6.77 -2.01
C SER A 70 1.67 5.72 -0.95
N ALA A 71 0.75 6.01 -0.04
CA ALA A 71 0.25 5.06 0.96
C ALA A 71 -0.19 3.72 0.36
N GLY A 72 -0.84 3.74 -0.84
CA GLY A 72 -1.27 2.53 -1.53
C GLY A 72 -0.10 1.61 -1.94
N ALA A 73 1.09 2.17 -2.17
CA ALA A 73 2.31 1.38 -2.39
C ALA A 73 2.96 0.97 -1.06
N CYS A 74 3.02 1.88 -0.07
CA CYS A 74 3.67 1.64 1.23
C CYS A 74 3.04 0.49 2.01
N VAL A 75 1.72 0.33 1.98
CA VAL A 75 1.04 -0.76 2.73
C VAL A 75 1.38 -2.16 2.24
N MET A 76 1.93 -2.30 1.03
CA MET A 76 2.32 -3.58 0.45
C MET A 76 3.68 -4.09 0.98
N THR A 77 4.45 -3.25 1.62
CA THR A 77 5.81 -3.49 2.12
C THR A 77 5.83 -4.31 3.42
N PRO A 78 6.98 -4.79 3.89
CA PRO A 78 7.04 -5.59 5.12
C PRO A 78 6.73 -4.78 6.38
N THR A 79 7.08 -3.51 6.40
CA THR A 79 6.91 -2.63 7.55
C THR A 79 6.61 -1.19 7.12
N LEU A 80 5.89 -0.46 7.94
CA LEU A 80 5.67 0.99 7.81
C LEU A 80 6.68 1.81 8.65
N GLU A 81 7.63 1.15 9.33
CA GLU A 81 8.74 1.85 9.94
C GLU A 81 9.49 2.70 8.90
N GLY A 82 9.91 3.88 9.28
CA GLY A 82 10.49 4.87 8.37
C GLY A 82 9.42 5.76 7.71
N ILE A 83 8.30 5.20 7.24
CA ILE A 83 7.19 5.99 6.68
C ILE A 83 6.49 6.84 7.76
N HIS A 84 6.55 6.45 9.03
CA HIS A 84 6.04 7.25 10.16
C HIS A 84 6.70 8.63 10.30
N LEU A 85 7.78 8.89 9.60
CA LEU A 85 8.41 10.21 9.54
C LEU A 85 7.65 11.17 8.60
N ALA A 86 6.90 10.61 7.63
CA ALA A 86 6.07 11.37 6.71
C ALA A 86 4.57 11.27 7.06
N ASP A 87 4.13 10.10 7.50
CA ASP A 87 2.73 9.82 7.85
C ASP A 87 2.56 9.75 9.38
N ASP A 88 1.58 10.46 9.92
CA ASP A 88 1.23 10.38 11.34
C ASP A 88 0.66 8.99 11.67
N ALA A 89 1.43 8.19 12.41
CA ALA A 89 1.06 6.84 12.82
C ALA A 89 -0.12 6.81 13.81
N ASP A 90 -0.26 7.86 14.62
CA ASP A 90 -1.31 7.98 15.64
C ASP A 90 -2.64 8.52 15.07
N SER A 91 -2.64 8.94 13.80
CA SER A 91 -3.84 9.41 13.12
C SER A 91 -4.97 8.37 13.20
N ASN A 92 -6.09 8.73 13.79
CA ASN A 92 -7.22 7.83 14.05
C ASN A 92 -8.56 8.48 13.67
N PRO A 93 -8.96 8.40 12.40
CA PRO A 93 -10.23 8.97 11.95
C PRO A 93 -11.45 8.33 12.64
N GLU A 94 -12.56 9.04 12.64
CA GLU A 94 -13.83 8.54 13.18
C GLU A 94 -14.23 7.21 12.50
N GLY A 95 -14.70 6.26 13.31
CA GLY A 95 -15.11 4.93 12.84
C GLY A 95 -13.97 3.91 12.75
N TYR A 96 -12.72 4.34 12.96
CA TYR A 96 -11.58 3.42 13.03
C TYR A 96 -11.38 2.94 14.47
N THR A 97 -10.97 1.68 14.61
CA THR A 97 -10.70 1.05 15.91
C THR A 97 -9.36 0.32 15.87
N GLY A 98 -8.84 -0.03 17.04
CA GLY A 98 -7.58 -0.74 17.17
C GLY A 98 -6.37 0.17 17.34
N SER A 99 -5.22 -0.45 17.59
CA SER A 99 -3.93 0.21 17.74
C SER A 99 -3.26 0.47 16.39
N VAL A 100 -2.16 1.20 16.42
CA VAL A 100 -1.26 1.37 15.26
C VAL A 100 -0.75 0.01 14.79
N ILE A 101 -0.74 -0.21 13.49
CA ILE A 101 -0.20 -1.41 12.85
C ILE A 101 1.08 -0.99 12.14
N TRP A 102 2.20 -1.50 12.60
CA TRP A 102 3.52 -1.22 12.04
C TRP A 102 3.89 -2.16 10.89
N GLU A 103 3.29 -3.34 10.88
CA GLU A 103 3.49 -4.33 9.82
C GLU A 103 2.69 -3.94 8.59
N GLY A 104 3.37 -3.88 7.45
CA GLY A 104 2.74 -3.85 6.14
C GLY A 104 2.17 -5.22 5.75
N LEU A 105 1.79 -5.41 4.51
CA LEU A 105 1.28 -6.70 4.03
C LEU A 105 2.40 -7.71 3.72
N GLY A 106 3.65 -7.26 3.58
CA GLY A 106 4.79 -8.11 3.26
C GLY A 106 4.70 -8.76 1.86
N LEU A 107 3.93 -8.19 0.96
CA LEU A 107 3.80 -8.68 -0.42
C LEU A 107 4.96 -8.21 -1.31
N TYR A 108 5.69 -7.16 -0.90
CA TYR A 108 7.00 -6.78 -1.44
C TYR A 108 8.08 -7.12 -0.44
N PRO A 109 9.26 -7.57 -0.87
CA PRO A 109 10.37 -7.91 0.04
C PRO A 109 11.21 -6.68 0.45
N PHE A 110 10.80 -5.48 0.10
CA PHE A 110 11.46 -4.21 0.36
C PHE A 110 10.45 -3.13 0.72
N CYS A 111 10.91 -2.07 1.37
CA CYS A 111 10.12 -0.87 1.62
C CYS A 111 10.11 0.04 0.38
N ILE A 112 9.12 0.92 0.29
CA ILE A 112 9.02 1.93 -0.77
C ILE A 112 9.08 3.30 -0.10
N ALA A 113 9.96 4.17 -0.63
CA ALA A 113 10.00 5.59 -0.33
C ALA A 113 9.42 6.36 -1.54
N PRO A 114 8.12 6.67 -1.54
CA PRO A 114 7.48 7.40 -2.64
C PRO A 114 7.87 8.87 -2.59
N HIS A 115 7.68 9.62 -3.69
CA HIS A 115 7.95 11.06 -3.76
C HIS A 115 9.39 11.47 -3.43
N TYR A 116 10.34 10.53 -3.52
CA TYR A 116 11.74 10.79 -3.23
C TYR A 116 12.29 11.83 -4.19
N ARG A 117 12.83 12.94 -3.64
CA ARG A 117 13.39 14.07 -4.42
C ARG A 117 12.47 14.56 -5.55
N SER A 118 11.17 14.55 -5.33
CA SER A 118 10.14 15.00 -6.25
C SER A 118 9.64 16.41 -5.89
N ASP A 119 8.87 17.03 -6.77
CA ASP A 119 8.14 18.27 -6.47
C ASP A 119 6.86 17.94 -5.68
N HIS A 120 7.04 17.48 -4.44
CA HIS A 120 5.97 17.02 -3.56
C HIS A 120 6.16 17.58 -2.14
N PRO A 121 5.09 17.97 -1.43
CA PRO A 121 5.19 18.52 -0.07
C PRO A 121 5.92 17.62 0.93
N GLU A 122 5.79 16.31 0.79
CA GLU A 122 6.38 15.31 1.68
C GLU A 122 7.82 14.95 1.36
N THR A 123 8.38 15.41 0.23
CA THR A 123 9.73 15.03 -0.24
C THR A 123 10.80 15.08 0.86
N LYS A 124 10.81 16.14 1.68
CA LYS A 124 11.80 16.29 2.77
C LYS A 124 11.65 15.25 3.88
N LEU A 125 10.43 14.83 4.15
CA LEU A 125 10.13 13.80 5.15
C LEU A 125 10.48 12.41 4.58
N ILE A 126 10.26 12.21 3.29
CA ILE A 126 10.67 11.00 2.59
C ILE A 126 12.20 10.89 2.49
N ASP A 127 12.95 11.99 2.34
CA ASP A 127 14.41 11.98 2.44
C ASP A 127 14.86 11.44 3.81
N GLN A 128 14.20 11.85 4.91
CA GLN A 128 14.45 11.32 6.26
C GLN A 128 14.08 9.81 6.36
N SER A 129 13.00 9.39 5.71
CA SER A 129 12.61 7.98 5.63
C SER A 129 13.71 7.13 4.94
N VAL A 130 14.29 7.66 3.87
CA VAL A 130 15.43 7.00 3.18
C VAL A 130 16.66 6.92 4.09
N GLU A 131 16.99 7.98 4.81
CA GLU A 131 18.08 7.97 5.80
C GLU A 131 17.82 6.93 6.89
N TYR A 132 16.60 6.84 7.39
CA TYR A 132 16.17 5.83 8.36
C TYR A 132 16.37 4.41 7.82
N PHE A 133 15.93 4.12 6.58
CA PHE A 133 16.09 2.81 5.96
C PHE A 133 17.57 2.43 5.82
N ILE A 134 18.43 3.38 5.44
CA ILE A 134 19.88 3.16 5.34
C ILE A 134 20.48 2.85 6.72
N GLU A 135 20.16 3.65 7.74
CA GLU A 135 20.66 3.46 9.10
C GLU A 135 20.24 2.09 9.67
N LYS A 136 18.98 1.72 9.49
CA LYS A 136 18.41 0.45 9.99
C LYS A 136 18.71 -0.74 9.08
N LYS A 137 19.38 -0.53 7.94
CA LYS A 137 19.67 -1.57 6.94
C LYS A 137 18.40 -2.28 6.43
N ILE A 138 17.32 -1.54 6.30
CA ILE A 138 16.05 -2.02 5.74
C ILE A 138 16.17 -1.94 4.21
N PRO A 139 15.95 -3.04 3.47
CA PRO A 139 15.89 -2.98 2.01
C PRO A 139 14.78 -2.06 1.53
N PHE A 140 15.06 -1.16 0.60
CA PHE A 140 14.06 -0.22 0.08
C PHE A 140 14.30 0.15 -1.38
N VAL A 141 13.26 0.67 -2.02
CA VAL A 141 13.29 1.34 -3.32
C VAL A 141 12.76 2.75 -3.13
N ALA A 142 13.54 3.74 -3.54
CA ALA A 142 13.12 5.13 -3.58
C ALA A 142 12.63 5.45 -5.01
N LEU A 143 11.43 6.03 -5.12
CA LEU A 143 10.78 6.35 -6.38
C LEU A 143 10.53 7.85 -6.48
N HIS A 144 10.98 8.45 -7.59
CA HIS A 144 10.55 9.79 -7.98
C HIS A 144 9.11 9.76 -8.50
N ASP A 145 8.42 10.89 -8.47
CA ASP A 145 7.13 11.01 -9.13
C ASP A 145 7.28 10.75 -10.63
N GLY A 146 6.45 9.86 -11.16
CA GLY A 146 6.52 9.39 -12.54
C GLY A 146 7.28 8.08 -12.72
N GLU A 147 8.02 7.60 -11.71
CA GLU A 147 8.60 6.27 -11.70
C GLU A 147 7.64 5.24 -11.12
N ALA A 148 7.75 4.02 -11.58
CA ALA A 148 6.97 2.90 -11.06
C ALA A 148 7.84 1.65 -10.88
N ILE A 149 7.43 0.78 -9.97
CA ILE A 149 7.98 -0.56 -9.81
C ILE A 149 6.86 -1.58 -9.96
N THR A 150 7.10 -2.59 -10.78
CA THR A 150 6.23 -3.76 -10.85
C THR A 150 6.87 -4.91 -10.09
N PHE A 151 6.06 -5.69 -9.40
CA PHE A 151 6.50 -6.86 -8.67
C PHE A 151 5.55 -8.02 -8.91
N ASP A 152 6.11 -9.15 -9.32
CA ASP A 152 5.38 -10.40 -9.49
C ASP A 152 5.55 -11.26 -8.24
N THR A 153 4.47 -11.46 -7.49
CA THR A 153 4.47 -12.20 -6.23
C THR A 153 4.72 -13.71 -6.40
N VAL A 154 4.51 -14.25 -7.59
CA VAL A 154 4.74 -15.67 -7.89
C VAL A 154 6.19 -15.93 -8.26
N THR A 155 6.78 -15.08 -9.09
CA THR A 155 8.18 -15.24 -9.55
C THR A 155 9.20 -14.53 -8.68
N ASN A 156 8.77 -13.66 -7.75
CA ASN A 156 9.61 -12.75 -6.96
C ASN A 156 10.50 -11.84 -7.83
N GLN A 157 10.03 -11.46 -9.01
CA GLN A 157 10.75 -10.57 -9.91
C GLN A 157 10.19 -9.15 -9.83
N SER A 158 11.09 -8.17 -9.83
CA SER A 158 10.74 -6.74 -9.87
C SER A 158 11.36 -6.06 -11.08
N VAL A 159 10.64 -5.10 -11.64
CA VAL A 159 11.11 -4.23 -12.74
C VAL A 159 10.75 -2.79 -12.38
N CYS A 160 11.74 -1.89 -12.37
CA CYS A 160 11.51 -0.44 -12.31
C CYS A 160 11.24 0.09 -13.72
N ILE A 161 10.26 0.98 -13.84
CA ILE A 161 9.81 1.60 -15.10
C ILE A 161 9.85 3.12 -14.95
#